data_78cbdd115c64cc7aeda50a54038f2032
#
_entry.id   78cbdd115c64cc7aeda50a54038f2032
#
_cell.length_a   1.000
_cell.length_b   1.000
_cell.length_c   1.000
_cell.angle_alpha   90.00
_cell.angle_beta   90.00
_cell.angle_gamma   90.00
#
_symmetry.space_group_name_H-M   'P 1'
#
loop_
_entity.id
_entity.type
_entity.pdbx_description
1 polymer ?
#
loop_
_entity_poly.entity_id
_entity_poly.type
_entity_poly.pdbx_seq_one_letter_code
_entity_poly.pdbx_strand_id
1 'polypeptide(L)'
;MASSINAQRHYCLDWGMLQEGDVANFIVVDVLNPHFRVLQTVIKGIEVFDCNATFGSVRQHLIHIDDSHEAFFPNRFEANPIREEDISLDVSKLDTLHVLCATDGSLYTGHDAVKLSNNPFDGSRYPWGEVQKIVVLNRYQPDAKPVVGLVRGFGLTHGAIAGSVAHDCHNIVAIGCNDEYLAKAINRVIEMKGGQVAIADDDMTDLALPIAGLMSPLGGHEVAYRCIMLSEMARRAGCTMRAPFITMAFLCLPVIPELKITDKHLWDSKNMKVVEY
;
A
#
# COMPACT_ATOMS: atom_id res chain seq x y z
N MET A 1 1.08 32.91 -4.69
CA MET A 1 -0.24 32.96 -5.38
C MET A 1 -0.90 31.58 -5.42
N ALA A 2 -0.21 30.50 -5.80
CA ALA A 2 -0.82 29.16 -5.89
C ALA A 2 -1.33 28.62 -4.55
N SER A 3 -0.63 28.87 -3.46
CA SER A 3 -0.94 28.37 -2.12
C SER A 3 -2.05 29.13 -1.37
N SER A 4 -2.49 30.26 -1.88
CA SER A 4 -3.48 31.11 -1.21
C SER A 4 -4.46 31.75 -2.19
N ILE A 5 -4.04 32.80 -2.92
CA ILE A 5 -4.93 33.59 -3.78
C ILE A 5 -5.67 32.74 -4.81
N ASN A 6 -4.98 31.83 -5.50
CA ASN A 6 -5.61 31.01 -6.53
C ASN A 6 -6.60 30.02 -5.92
N ALA A 7 -6.26 29.40 -4.79
CA ALA A 7 -7.15 28.48 -4.07
C ALA A 7 -8.39 29.24 -3.56
N GLN A 8 -8.19 30.38 -2.92
CA GLN A 8 -9.27 31.21 -2.41
C GLN A 8 -10.25 31.61 -3.53
N ARG A 9 -9.72 32.08 -4.67
CA ARG A 9 -10.55 32.50 -5.82
C ARG A 9 -11.27 31.33 -6.48
N HIS A 10 -10.56 30.18 -6.65
CA HIS A 10 -11.12 29.02 -7.35
C HIS A 10 -12.23 28.34 -6.54
N TYR A 11 -12.02 28.19 -5.24
CA TYR A 11 -12.97 27.51 -4.34
C TYR A 11 -13.90 28.46 -3.60
N CYS A 12 -13.86 29.77 -3.91
CA CYS A 12 -14.67 30.79 -3.24
C CYS A 12 -14.55 30.77 -1.71
N LEU A 13 -13.31 30.60 -1.20
CA LEU A 13 -13.05 30.57 0.23
C LEU A 13 -13.10 31.99 0.80
N ASP A 14 -13.60 32.12 2.02
CA ASP A 14 -13.67 33.36 2.79
C ASP A 14 -12.48 33.59 3.73
N TRP A 15 -11.43 32.78 3.55
CA TRP A 15 -10.20 32.75 4.34
C TRP A 15 -8.97 32.34 3.51
N GLY A 16 -7.78 32.45 4.09
CA GLY A 16 -6.53 31.96 3.47
C GLY A 16 -5.65 33.06 2.87
N MET A 17 -5.93 34.31 3.14
CA MET A 17 -5.15 35.48 2.67
C MET A 17 -4.26 36.07 3.77
N LEU A 18 -4.39 35.65 5.01
CA LEU A 18 -3.75 36.20 6.19
C LEU A 18 -4.03 37.69 6.37
N GLN A 19 -5.27 38.09 6.14
CA GLN A 19 -5.75 39.44 6.35
C GLN A 19 -6.39 39.56 7.72
N GLU A 20 -6.54 40.81 8.18
CA GLU A 20 -7.27 41.06 9.42
C GLU A 20 -8.72 40.58 9.30
N GLY A 21 -9.13 39.71 10.24
CA GLY A 21 -10.44 39.06 10.20
C GLY A 21 -10.43 37.64 9.66
N ASP A 22 -9.37 37.22 8.95
CA ASP A 22 -9.23 35.83 8.48
C ASP A 22 -8.96 34.88 9.65
N VAL A 23 -9.41 33.63 9.49
CA VAL A 23 -9.00 32.54 10.36
C VAL A 23 -7.51 32.30 10.19
N ALA A 24 -6.77 32.23 11.30
CA ALA A 24 -5.34 32.04 11.32
C ALA A 24 -4.95 30.60 10.88
N ASN A 25 -4.87 30.41 9.57
CA ASN A 25 -4.39 29.17 8.92
C ASN A 25 -3.15 29.50 8.09
N PHE A 26 -1.97 29.10 8.54
CA PHE A 26 -0.72 29.38 7.82
C PHE A 26 0.38 28.37 8.18
N ILE A 27 1.42 28.35 7.36
CA ILE A 27 2.69 27.68 7.64
C ILE A 27 3.81 28.73 7.74
N VAL A 28 4.78 28.45 8.60
CA VAL A 28 6.05 29.17 8.68
C VAL A 28 7.10 28.29 8.00
N VAL A 29 7.87 28.88 7.09
CA VAL A 29 8.93 28.19 6.35
C VAL A 29 10.28 28.89 6.55
N ASP A 30 11.38 28.14 6.44
CA ASP A 30 12.73 28.68 6.61
C ASP A 30 13.15 29.59 5.47
N VAL A 31 12.80 29.22 4.23
CA VAL A 31 13.14 29.95 3.00
C VAL A 31 12.02 29.88 1.97
N LEU A 32 11.94 30.87 1.07
CA LEU A 32 10.97 30.87 -0.03
C LEU A 32 11.64 30.35 -1.33
N ASN A 33 11.90 29.05 -1.39
CA ASN A 33 12.40 28.39 -2.59
C ASN A 33 11.80 26.96 -2.68
N PRO A 34 12.02 26.20 -3.77
CA PRO A 34 11.46 24.84 -3.93
C PRO A 34 11.90 23.81 -2.86
N HIS A 35 12.92 24.10 -2.09
CA HIS A 35 13.48 23.19 -1.05
C HIS A 35 13.20 23.71 0.37
N PHE A 36 12.16 24.53 0.56
CA PHE A 36 11.79 25.03 1.87
C PHE A 36 11.43 23.91 2.85
N ARG A 37 11.71 24.14 4.14
CA ARG A 37 11.20 23.31 5.22
C ARG A 37 10.09 24.03 5.95
N VAL A 38 9.03 23.31 6.29
CA VAL A 38 8.00 23.84 7.18
C VAL A 38 8.56 23.85 8.61
N LEU A 39 8.56 25.00 9.25
CA LEU A 39 8.99 25.18 10.64
C LEU A 39 7.79 25.05 11.58
N GLN A 40 6.66 25.65 11.23
CA GLN A 40 5.43 25.62 12.02
C GLN A 40 4.20 25.51 11.10
N THR A 41 3.15 24.89 11.61
CA THR A 41 1.81 24.90 10.99
C THR A 41 0.80 25.34 12.04
N VAL A 42 0.00 26.35 11.68
CA VAL A 42 -1.08 26.87 12.51
C VAL A 42 -2.41 26.66 11.80
N ILE A 43 -3.39 26.08 12.48
CA ILE A 43 -4.75 25.85 12.00
C ILE A 43 -5.73 26.43 13.02
N LYS A 44 -6.60 27.34 12.56
CA LYS A 44 -7.57 28.06 13.41
C LYS A 44 -6.91 28.70 14.63
N GLY A 45 -5.70 29.28 14.46
CA GLY A 45 -4.95 29.89 15.54
C GLY A 45 -4.24 28.94 16.49
N ILE A 46 -4.34 27.62 16.25
CA ILE A 46 -3.71 26.59 17.08
C ILE A 46 -2.47 26.09 16.34
N GLU A 47 -1.32 26.08 17.01
CA GLU A 47 -0.12 25.45 16.51
C GLU A 47 -0.31 23.92 16.52
N VAL A 48 -0.29 23.31 15.33
CA VAL A 48 -0.47 21.86 15.13
C VAL A 48 0.82 21.15 14.73
N PHE A 49 1.86 21.91 14.40
CA PHE A 49 3.18 21.40 14.10
C PHE A 49 4.25 22.45 14.41
N ASP A 50 5.31 22.02 15.08
CA ASP A 50 6.57 22.74 15.28
C ASP A 50 7.74 21.79 15.03
N CYS A 51 8.64 22.14 14.11
CA CYS A 51 9.79 21.30 13.73
C CYS A 51 10.80 21.07 14.87
N ASN A 52 10.76 21.90 15.92
CA ASN A 52 11.62 21.80 17.11
C ASN A 52 10.92 21.07 18.27
N ALA A 53 9.62 20.80 18.15
CA ALA A 53 8.87 20.12 19.19
C ALA A 53 9.27 18.63 19.26
N THR A 54 9.48 18.13 20.46
CA THR A 54 9.63 16.69 20.71
C THR A 54 8.32 15.98 20.35
N PHE A 55 8.42 14.80 19.76
CA PHE A 55 7.28 13.95 19.41
C PHE A 55 6.34 13.84 20.64
N GLY A 56 5.12 14.36 20.53
CA GLY A 56 4.12 14.37 21.62
C GLY A 56 3.91 15.70 22.34
N SER A 57 4.72 16.75 22.10
CA SER A 57 4.55 18.05 22.75
C SER A 57 3.54 18.98 22.04
N VAL A 58 3.22 18.71 20.79
CA VAL A 58 2.17 19.45 20.08
C VAL A 58 0.82 18.99 20.63
N ARG A 59 0.02 19.91 21.13
CA ARG A 59 -1.35 19.60 21.60
C ARG A 59 -2.11 18.90 20.49
N GLN A 60 -2.22 17.60 20.61
CA GLN A 60 -3.13 16.81 19.81
C GLN A 60 -4.55 17.25 20.17
N HIS A 61 -5.09 18.17 19.42
CA HIS A 61 -6.54 18.33 19.32
C HIS A 61 -7.03 17.16 18.45
N LEU A 62 -6.81 15.96 18.97
CA LEU A 62 -7.40 14.77 18.43
C LEU A 62 -8.91 14.96 18.53
N ILE A 63 -9.59 14.84 17.41
CA ILE A 63 -10.96 14.37 17.43
C ILE A 63 -10.83 13.00 18.10
N HIS A 64 -11.14 12.90 19.39
CA HIS A 64 -11.37 11.61 20.02
C HIS A 64 -12.55 11.01 19.28
N ILE A 65 -12.27 10.09 18.39
CA ILE A 65 -13.28 9.16 17.93
C ILE A 65 -13.44 8.25 19.14
N ASP A 66 -14.47 8.49 19.90
CA ASP A 66 -14.90 7.69 21.05
C ASP A 66 -15.11 6.25 20.56
N ASP A 67 -14.71 5.26 21.35
CA ASP A 67 -14.89 3.82 21.07
C ASP A 67 -16.35 3.48 20.75
N SER A 68 -17.32 4.30 21.19
CA SER A 68 -18.72 4.20 20.79
C SER A 68 -18.97 4.40 19.28
N HIS A 69 -18.01 4.96 18.54
CA HIS A 69 -18.12 5.21 17.09
C HIS A 69 -17.56 4.07 16.24
N GLU A 70 -16.85 3.10 16.82
CA GLU A 70 -16.36 1.93 16.07
C GLU A 70 -17.50 1.15 15.39
N ALA A 71 -18.70 1.11 16.01
CA ALA A 71 -19.88 0.50 15.44
C ALA A 71 -20.41 1.18 14.16
N PHE A 72 -19.95 2.38 13.85
CA PHE A 72 -20.37 3.16 12.69
C PHE A 72 -19.37 3.14 11.53
N PHE A 73 -18.21 2.51 11.69
CA PHE A 73 -17.25 2.47 10.60
C PHE A 73 -17.69 1.50 9.51
N PRO A 74 -18.02 2.00 8.29
CA PRO A 74 -18.38 1.11 7.20
C PRO A 74 -17.15 0.27 6.85
N ASN A 75 -17.25 -1.03 7.05
CA ASN A 75 -16.18 -1.94 6.66
C ASN A 75 -16.76 -3.28 6.20
N ARG A 76 -16.81 -3.48 4.90
CA ARG A 76 -17.15 -4.77 4.33
C ARG A 76 -15.88 -5.59 4.14
N PHE A 77 -15.66 -6.54 5.04
CA PHE A 77 -14.49 -7.39 5.05
C PHE A 77 -14.90 -8.81 5.46
N GLU A 78 -15.11 -9.69 4.47
CA GLU A 78 -15.74 -11.00 4.62
C GLU A 78 -14.80 -12.17 4.29
N ALA A 79 -13.60 -11.89 3.76
CA ALA A 79 -12.63 -12.92 3.37
C ALA A 79 -12.30 -13.87 4.53
N ASN A 80 -12.34 -15.16 4.27
CA ASN A 80 -11.88 -16.20 5.19
C ASN A 80 -10.35 -16.32 5.17
N PRO A 81 -9.72 -16.75 6.29
CA PRO A 81 -8.30 -17.08 6.30
C PRO A 81 -7.94 -18.11 5.22
N ILE A 82 -6.75 -17.94 4.66
CA ILE A 82 -6.20 -18.83 3.63
C ILE A 82 -5.07 -19.69 4.18
N ARG A 83 -4.77 -20.78 3.49
CA ARG A 83 -3.62 -21.66 3.74
C ARG A 83 -2.60 -21.51 2.61
N GLU A 84 -1.41 -22.01 2.83
CA GLU A 84 -0.34 -22.02 1.83
C GLU A 84 -0.74 -22.76 0.55
N GLU A 85 -1.51 -23.85 0.68
CA GLU A 85 -2.00 -24.61 -0.49
C GLU A 85 -2.93 -23.79 -1.38
N ASP A 86 -3.68 -22.86 -0.80
CA ASP A 86 -4.65 -22.03 -1.53
C ASP A 86 -3.96 -21.00 -2.47
N ILE A 87 -2.65 -20.75 -2.25
CA ILE A 87 -1.81 -19.85 -3.03
C ILE A 87 -0.64 -20.53 -3.73
N SER A 88 -0.66 -21.87 -3.79
CA SER A 88 0.35 -22.62 -4.52
C SER A 88 0.25 -22.36 -6.03
N LEU A 89 1.40 -22.26 -6.70
CA LEU A 89 1.49 -22.11 -8.16
C LEU A 89 2.36 -23.21 -8.73
N ASP A 90 1.75 -24.14 -9.45
CA ASP A 90 2.46 -25.23 -10.13
C ASP A 90 2.97 -24.73 -11.51
N VAL A 91 4.16 -24.18 -11.49
CA VAL A 91 4.80 -23.64 -12.71
C VAL A 91 5.21 -24.72 -13.73
N SER A 92 5.26 -25.99 -13.31
CA SER A 92 5.65 -27.09 -14.22
C SER A 92 4.63 -27.35 -15.32
N LYS A 93 3.41 -26.88 -15.15
CA LYS A 93 2.30 -27.02 -16.12
C LYS A 93 2.16 -25.84 -17.05
N LEU A 94 3.04 -24.84 -16.93
CA LEU A 94 2.94 -23.60 -17.69
C LEU A 94 3.92 -23.60 -18.86
N ASP A 95 3.47 -23.16 -20.04
CA ASP A 95 4.33 -22.96 -21.20
C ASP A 95 5.10 -21.64 -21.14
N THR A 96 4.44 -20.62 -20.63
CA THR A 96 4.96 -19.26 -20.52
C THR A 96 4.65 -18.68 -19.15
N LEU A 97 5.63 -18.06 -18.52
CA LEU A 97 5.45 -17.29 -17.30
C LEU A 97 5.25 -15.82 -17.63
N HIS A 98 4.21 -15.25 -17.08
CA HIS A 98 3.92 -13.83 -17.17
C HIS A 98 4.31 -13.14 -15.86
N VAL A 99 5.29 -12.22 -15.93
CA VAL A 99 5.84 -11.53 -14.76
C VAL A 99 5.52 -10.05 -14.83
N LEU A 100 4.90 -9.53 -13.77
CA LEU A 100 4.71 -8.10 -13.57
C LEU A 100 6.07 -7.46 -13.22
N CYS A 101 6.49 -6.44 -13.95
CA CYS A 101 7.75 -5.76 -13.71
C CYS A 101 7.49 -4.41 -13.04
N ALA A 102 7.62 -4.37 -11.72
CA ALA A 102 7.43 -3.16 -10.92
C ALA A 102 8.68 -2.28 -10.96
N THR A 103 8.48 -0.97 -11.01
CA THR A 103 9.54 0.03 -10.93
C THR A 103 9.22 1.01 -9.80
N ASP A 104 10.17 1.24 -8.91
CA ASP A 104 9.99 2.16 -7.77
C ASP A 104 9.58 3.57 -8.22
N GLY A 105 8.47 4.06 -7.65
CA GLY A 105 7.92 5.38 -7.97
C GLY A 105 7.21 5.49 -9.32
N SER A 106 7.00 4.39 -10.05
CA SER A 106 6.25 4.35 -11.30
C SER A 106 4.88 3.69 -11.12
N LEU A 107 3.87 4.24 -11.80
CA LEU A 107 2.55 3.60 -11.95
C LEU A 107 2.53 2.57 -13.08
N TYR A 108 3.50 2.67 -14.01
CA TYR A 108 3.67 1.71 -15.09
C TYR A 108 4.22 0.40 -14.55
N THR A 109 3.66 -0.70 -15.02
CA THR A 109 4.10 -2.05 -14.70
C THR A 109 4.47 -2.76 -16.00
N GLY A 110 5.74 -3.01 -16.21
CA GLY A 110 6.20 -3.74 -17.39
C GLY A 110 5.66 -5.18 -17.41
N HIS A 111 5.81 -5.85 -18.54
CA HIS A 111 5.39 -7.22 -18.76
C HIS A 111 6.52 -8.04 -19.37
N ASP A 112 7.03 -9.01 -18.61
CA ASP A 112 7.92 -10.03 -19.15
C ASP A 112 7.16 -11.34 -19.38
N ALA A 113 7.37 -11.93 -20.55
CA ALA A 113 6.85 -13.24 -20.92
C ALA A 113 8.03 -14.21 -21.15
N VAL A 114 8.24 -15.14 -20.23
CA VAL A 114 9.35 -16.09 -20.24
C VAL A 114 8.86 -17.47 -20.64
N LYS A 115 9.31 -17.99 -21.80
CA LYS A 115 9.02 -19.37 -22.20
C LYS A 115 9.85 -20.35 -21.40
N LEU A 116 9.19 -21.29 -20.73
CA LEU A 116 9.84 -22.31 -19.89
C LEU A 116 10.68 -23.32 -20.69
N SER A 117 10.34 -23.57 -21.94
CA SER A 117 11.12 -24.44 -22.82
C SER A 117 12.58 -24.00 -23.00
N ASN A 118 12.88 -22.74 -22.75
CA ASN A 118 14.21 -22.16 -22.90
C ASN A 118 14.99 -22.03 -21.58
N ASN A 119 14.40 -22.43 -20.47
CA ASN A 119 15.04 -22.31 -19.14
C ASN A 119 14.80 -23.59 -18.33
N PRO A 120 15.83 -24.42 -18.04
CA PRO A 120 15.67 -25.62 -17.26
C PRO A 120 15.35 -25.24 -15.80
N PHE A 121 14.07 -25.28 -15.50
CA PHE A 121 13.54 -25.04 -14.16
C PHE A 121 13.65 -26.33 -13.34
N ASP A 122 14.38 -26.33 -12.24
CA ASP A 122 14.57 -27.51 -11.40
C ASP A 122 13.43 -27.76 -10.40
N GLY A 123 12.40 -26.91 -10.41
CA GLY A 123 11.20 -27.09 -9.58
C GLY A 123 11.39 -26.90 -8.07
N SER A 124 12.60 -26.68 -7.59
CA SER A 124 12.91 -26.84 -6.17
C SER A 124 12.89 -25.55 -5.34
N ARG A 125 12.80 -24.39 -5.95
CA ARG A 125 12.71 -23.12 -5.21
C ARG A 125 12.00 -22.01 -6.00
N TYR A 126 11.19 -21.26 -5.32
CA TYR A 126 10.68 -19.96 -5.71
C TYR A 126 11.75 -19.06 -6.21
N PRO A 127 11.33 -18.28 -7.15
CA PRO A 127 11.88 -18.44 -8.47
C PRO A 127 13.01 -17.45 -8.66
N TRP A 128 14.01 -17.84 -9.33
CA TRP A 128 14.90 -17.02 -10.12
C TRP A 128 15.27 -15.63 -9.55
N GLY A 129 15.93 -15.58 -8.40
CA GLY A 129 16.63 -14.43 -7.81
C GLY A 129 15.77 -13.21 -7.50
N GLU A 130 15.14 -12.59 -8.48
CA GLU A 130 14.43 -11.32 -8.30
C GLU A 130 12.90 -11.42 -8.44
N VAL A 131 12.36 -12.59 -8.76
CA VAL A 131 10.91 -12.78 -8.94
C VAL A 131 10.28 -13.29 -7.65
N GLN A 132 9.26 -12.62 -7.18
CA GLN A 132 8.45 -13.01 -6.04
C GLN A 132 7.04 -13.38 -6.49
N LYS A 133 6.30 -14.04 -5.60
CA LYS A 133 4.87 -14.28 -5.80
C LYS A 133 4.07 -13.04 -5.38
N ILE A 134 3.06 -12.70 -6.19
CA ILE A 134 2.03 -11.74 -5.84
C ILE A 134 0.68 -12.44 -5.75
N VAL A 135 -0.11 -12.09 -4.75
CA VAL A 135 -1.44 -12.67 -4.51
C VAL A 135 -2.45 -11.55 -4.39
N VAL A 136 -3.61 -11.72 -5.04
CA VAL A 136 -4.77 -10.85 -4.85
C VAL A 136 -5.96 -11.68 -4.38
N LEU A 137 -6.54 -11.30 -3.24
CA LEU A 137 -7.70 -11.97 -2.65
C LEU A 137 -8.86 -10.98 -2.49
N ASN A 138 -10.02 -11.34 -3.04
CA ASN A 138 -11.23 -10.53 -2.88
C ASN A 138 -11.69 -10.55 -1.42
N ARG A 139 -11.67 -9.39 -0.77
CA ARG A 139 -12.04 -9.26 0.65
C ARG A 139 -13.53 -9.20 0.93
N TYR A 140 -14.35 -9.06 -0.11
CA TYR A 140 -15.81 -8.88 0.01
C TYR A 140 -16.59 -10.19 -0.08
N GLN A 141 -15.91 -11.30 -0.36
CA GLN A 141 -16.52 -12.62 -0.55
C GLN A 141 -15.77 -13.66 0.31
N PRO A 142 -16.46 -14.39 1.18
CA PRO A 142 -15.82 -15.35 2.09
C PRO A 142 -15.14 -16.52 1.37
N ASP A 143 -15.71 -16.96 0.24
CA ASP A 143 -15.21 -18.12 -0.52
C ASP A 143 -14.42 -17.74 -1.77
N ALA A 144 -13.93 -16.48 -1.82
CA ALA A 144 -13.10 -16.04 -2.93
C ALA A 144 -11.79 -16.83 -3.01
N LYS A 145 -11.46 -17.30 -4.21
CA LYS A 145 -10.17 -17.93 -4.45
C LYS A 145 -9.11 -16.86 -4.70
N PRO A 146 -7.91 -16.98 -4.10
CA PRO A 146 -6.80 -16.09 -4.41
C PRO A 146 -6.40 -16.20 -5.89
N VAL A 147 -6.08 -15.07 -6.49
CA VAL A 147 -5.39 -15.02 -7.80
C VAL A 147 -3.91 -14.86 -7.52
N VAL A 148 -3.12 -15.78 -8.08
CA VAL A 148 -1.67 -15.83 -7.90
C VAL A 148 -0.98 -15.38 -9.17
N GLY A 149 0.02 -14.54 -9.05
CA GLY A 149 0.86 -14.06 -10.13
C GLY A 149 2.32 -14.00 -9.73
N LEU A 150 3.15 -13.57 -10.66
CA LEU A 150 4.58 -13.36 -10.44
C LEU A 150 4.93 -11.89 -10.64
N VAL A 151 5.81 -11.38 -9.79
CA VAL A 151 6.26 -9.98 -9.82
C VAL A 151 7.75 -9.89 -9.57
N ARG A 152 8.43 -8.93 -10.20
CA ARG A 152 9.81 -8.56 -9.89
C ARG A 152 9.95 -7.07 -9.59
N GLY A 153 11.08 -6.71 -8.96
CA GLY A 153 11.44 -5.33 -8.64
C GLY A 153 11.32 -4.99 -7.16
N PHE A 154 10.68 -5.84 -6.33
CA PHE A 154 10.58 -5.60 -4.89
C PHE A 154 11.83 -6.01 -4.12
N GLY A 155 12.49 -7.09 -4.51
CA GLY A 155 13.73 -7.58 -3.87
C GLY A 155 13.53 -8.33 -2.56
N LEU A 156 12.30 -8.72 -2.20
CA LEU A 156 12.03 -9.47 -0.97
C LEU A 156 12.71 -10.84 -1.00
N THR A 157 13.52 -11.15 0.02
CA THR A 157 14.30 -12.38 0.13
C THR A 157 13.89 -13.26 1.30
N HIS A 158 13.33 -12.69 2.38
CA HIS A 158 12.98 -13.40 3.61
C HIS A 158 11.82 -12.74 4.34
N GLY A 159 10.68 -12.66 3.67
CA GLY A 159 9.47 -12.08 4.24
C GLY A 159 8.39 -11.79 3.20
N ALA A 160 7.40 -11.01 3.62
CA ALA A 160 6.28 -10.57 2.79
C ALA A 160 5.76 -9.20 3.22
N ILE A 161 5.09 -8.53 2.28
CA ILE A 161 4.26 -7.35 2.53
C ILE A 161 2.84 -7.63 2.05
N ALA A 162 1.84 -7.11 2.77
CA ALA A 162 0.44 -7.23 2.39
C ALA A 162 -0.35 -5.97 2.76
N GLY A 163 -1.47 -5.74 2.09
CA GLY A 163 -2.36 -4.65 2.44
C GLY A 163 -3.71 -4.71 1.76
N SER A 164 -4.68 -3.98 2.32
CA SER A 164 -6.02 -3.79 1.76
C SER A 164 -6.16 -2.49 0.94
N VAL A 165 -5.09 -1.71 0.82
CA VAL A 165 -5.02 -0.54 -0.05
C VAL A 165 -4.52 -0.97 -1.41
N ALA A 166 -5.44 -1.34 -2.30
CA ALA A 166 -5.13 -1.83 -3.66
C ALA A 166 -6.10 -1.19 -4.66
N HIS A 167 -5.59 -0.35 -5.52
CA HIS A 167 -6.42 0.46 -6.42
C HIS A 167 -7.05 -0.37 -7.55
N ASP A 168 -8.35 -0.16 -7.87
CA ASP A 168 -9.33 0.70 -7.15
C ASP A 168 -10.26 -0.14 -6.26
N CYS A 169 -10.24 -1.49 -6.42
CA CYS A 169 -11.17 -2.40 -5.74
C CYS A 169 -10.85 -2.59 -4.25
N HIS A 170 -9.65 -2.20 -3.83
CA HIS A 170 -9.17 -2.34 -2.46
C HIS A 170 -9.31 -3.77 -1.89
N ASN A 171 -9.03 -4.75 -2.73
CA ASN A 171 -8.87 -6.13 -2.33
C ASN A 171 -7.58 -6.32 -1.52
N ILE A 172 -7.38 -7.47 -0.89
CA ILE A 172 -6.10 -7.79 -0.26
C ILE A 172 -5.09 -8.07 -1.37
N VAL A 173 -3.94 -7.39 -1.32
CA VAL A 173 -2.78 -7.67 -2.18
C VAL A 173 -1.58 -7.99 -1.29
N ALA A 174 -0.79 -8.99 -1.68
CA ALA A 174 0.41 -9.40 -0.96
C ALA A 174 1.53 -9.78 -1.92
N ILE A 175 2.78 -9.50 -1.53
CA ILE A 175 4.00 -9.92 -2.23
C ILE A 175 4.94 -10.55 -1.21
N GLY A 176 5.51 -11.71 -1.53
CA GLY A 176 6.40 -12.39 -0.62
C GLY A 176 7.32 -13.40 -1.30
N CYS A 177 8.34 -13.83 -0.56
CA CYS A 177 9.37 -14.75 -1.05
C CYS A 177 8.95 -16.24 -0.96
N ASN A 178 7.93 -16.57 -0.17
CA ASN A 178 7.39 -17.94 -0.06
C ASN A 178 5.91 -17.91 0.36
N ASP A 179 5.26 -19.07 0.34
CA ASP A 179 3.82 -19.20 0.61
C ASP A 179 3.50 -19.04 2.10
N GLU A 180 4.40 -19.46 2.99
CA GLU A 180 4.25 -19.31 4.44
C GLU A 180 4.13 -17.83 4.83
N TYR A 181 5.11 -17.00 4.43
CA TYR A 181 5.06 -15.56 4.72
C TYR A 181 3.87 -14.86 4.06
N LEU A 182 3.52 -15.26 2.83
CA LEU A 182 2.35 -14.73 2.12
C LEU A 182 1.05 -15.03 2.88
N ALA A 183 0.81 -16.29 3.24
CA ALA A 183 -0.38 -16.69 3.98
C ALA A 183 -0.46 -15.98 5.34
N LYS A 184 0.66 -15.91 6.06
CA LYS A 184 0.76 -15.20 7.35
C LYS A 184 0.42 -13.70 7.22
N ALA A 185 0.98 -13.03 6.20
CA ALA A 185 0.72 -11.60 5.97
C ALA A 185 -0.74 -11.33 5.55
N ILE A 186 -1.30 -12.14 4.63
CA ILE A 186 -2.70 -12.03 4.18
C ILE A 186 -3.64 -12.27 5.35
N ASN A 187 -3.43 -13.33 6.14
CA ASN A 187 -4.28 -13.66 7.28
C ASN A 187 -4.24 -12.56 8.35
N ARG A 188 -3.10 -11.90 8.55
CA ARG A 188 -3.03 -10.75 9.45
C ARG A 188 -3.87 -9.57 8.97
N VAL A 189 -3.88 -9.28 7.65
CA VAL A 189 -4.77 -8.25 7.08
C VAL A 189 -6.25 -8.63 7.26
N ILE A 190 -6.59 -9.91 7.12
CA ILE A 190 -7.95 -10.43 7.35
C ILE A 190 -8.37 -10.27 8.82
N GLU A 191 -7.49 -10.64 9.74
CA GLU A 191 -7.72 -10.52 11.20
C GLU A 191 -8.01 -9.07 11.62
N MET A 192 -7.23 -8.11 11.09
CA MET A 192 -7.40 -6.69 11.34
C MET A 192 -8.63 -6.07 10.64
N LYS A 193 -9.31 -6.84 9.77
CA LYS A 193 -10.38 -6.30 8.90
C LYS A 193 -9.91 -5.16 8.00
N GLY A 194 -8.69 -5.23 7.55
CA GLY A 194 -8.01 -4.25 6.72
C GLY A 194 -6.79 -3.64 7.38
N GLY A 195 -5.78 -3.33 6.58
CA GLY A 195 -4.53 -2.80 7.08
C GLY A 195 -3.37 -3.01 6.13
N GLN A 196 -2.19 -2.74 6.65
CA GLN A 196 -0.92 -3.03 6.01
C GLN A 196 -0.05 -3.87 6.95
N VAL A 197 0.68 -4.81 6.39
CA VAL A 197 1.53 -5.76 7.13
C VAL A 197 2.88 -5.87 6.43
N ALA A 198 3.94 -5.92 7.19
CA ALA A 198 5.26 -6.33 6.74
C ALA A 198 5.83 -7.38 7.69
N ILE A 199 6.42 -8.43 7.12
CA ILE A 199 7.07 -9.53 7.84
C ILE A 199 8.51 -9.64 7.36
N ALA A 200 9.43 -9.81 8.30
CA ALA A 200 10.82 -10.17 8.04
C ALA A 200 11.24 -11.22 9.07
N ASP A 201 11.60 -12.40 8.61
CA ASP A 201 11.87 -13.55 9.47
C ASP A 201 10.69 -13.83 10.44
N ASP A 202 10.94 -13.83 11.75
CA ASP A 202 9.91 -14.06 12.78
C ASP A 202 9.19 -12.77 13.21
N ASP A 203 9.69 -11.61 12.78
CA ASP A 203 9.15 -10.31 13.18
C ASP A 203 8.04 -9.83 12.24
N MET A 204 7.04 -9.16 12.83
CA MET A 204 5.92 -8.57 12.08
C MET A 204 5.64 -7.16 12.57
N THR A 205 5.33 -6.28 11.62
CA THR A 205 4.81 -4.93 11.90
C THR A 205 3.53 -4.73 11.11
N ASP A 206 2.54 -4.10 11.72
CA ASP A 206 1.26 -3.84 11.09
C ASP A 206 0.70 -2.44 11.38
N LEU A 207 -0.26 -2.05 10.55
CA LEU A 207 -1.11 -0.86 10.71
C LEU A 207 -2.54 -1.26 10.38
N ALA A 208 -3.41 -1.31 11.39
CA ALA A 208 -4.83 -1.56 11.18
C ALA A 208 -5.51 -0.36 10.51
N LEU A 209 -6.35 -0.66 9.51
CA LEU A 209 -7.17 0.29 8.77
C LEU A 209 -8.65 -0.14 8.81
N PRO A 210 -9.31 -0.11 9.99
CA PRO A 210 -10.65 -0.66 10.18
C PRO A 210 -11.75 0.15 9.49
N ILE A 211 -11.48 1.38 9.07
CA ILE A 211 -12.45 2.21 8.37
C ILE A 211 -12.36 1.91 6.89
N ALA A 212 -13.34 1.19 6.37
CA ALA A 212 -13.43 0.73 4.98
C ALA A 212 -12.20 -0.09 4.50
N GLY A 213 -11.34 -0.60 5.41
CA GLY A 213 -10.08 -1.24 5.06
C GLY A 213 -9.02 -0.26 4.53
N LEU A 214 -9.19 1.06 4.70
CA LEU A 214 -8.40 2.10 4.06
C LEU A 214 -7.89 3.17 5.02
N MET A 215 -8.59 3.42 6.12
CA MET A 215 -8.29 4.51 7.04
C MET A 215 -8.17 4.02 8.48
N SER A 216 -7.33 4.70 9.24
CA SER A 216 -7.14 4.43 10.66
C SER A 216 -7.83 5.50 11.50
N PRO A 217 -8.43 5.14 12.66
CA PRO A 217 -8.91 6.09 13.65
C PRO A 217 -7.78 6.71 14.48
N LEU A 218 -6.55 6.22 14.33
CA LEU A 218 -5.39 6.73 15.04
C LEU A 218 -5.04 8.15 14.59
N GLY A 219 -4.37 8.92 15.47
CA GLY A 219 -3.85 10.23 15.11
C GLY A 219 -2.80 10.16 14.00
N GLY A 220 -2.70 11.23 13.19
CA GLY A 220 -1.81 11.25 12.01
C GLY A 220 -0.34 10.96 12.32
N HIS A 221 0.17 11.39 13.48
CA HIS A 221 1.55 11.08 13.89
C HIS A 221 1.77 9.59 14.15
N GLU A 222 0.81 8.92 14.80
CA GLU A 222 0.88 7.48 15.05
C GLU A 222 0.82 6.69 13.73
N VAL A 223 -0.09 7.07 12.83
CA VAL A 223 -0.17 6.47 11.49
C VAL A 223 1.14 6.66 10.73
N ALA A 224 1.71 7.88 10.73
CA ALA A 224 2.98 8.16 10.06
C ALA A 224 4.13 7.32 10.65
N TYR A 225 4.20 7.20 11.97
CA TYR A 225 5.19 6.37 12.65
C TYR A 225 5.06 4.88 12.22
N ARG A 226 3.84 4.34 12.22
CA ARG A 226 3.60 2.95 11.78
C ARG A 226 3.94 2.74 10.31
N CYS A 227 3.66 3.70 9.44
CA CYS A 227 4.08 3.64 8.03
C CYS A 227 5.60 3.60 7.86
N ILE A 228 6.35 4.34 8.70
CA ILE A 228 7.81 4.27 8.73
C ILE A 228 8.26 2.87 9.17
N MET A 229 7.70 2.34 10.25
CA MET A 229 8.04 1.00 10.75
C MET A 229 7.73 -0.11 9.73
N LEU A 230 6.60 -0.02 9.01
CA LEU A 230 6.26 -0.93 7.91
C LEU A 230 7.31 -0.88 6.79
N SER A 231 7.75 0.32 6.42
CA SER A 231 8.78 0.50 5.38
C SER A 231 10.14 -0.04 5.82
N GLU A 232 10.51 0.15 7.10
CA GLU A 232 11.73 -0.41 7.69
C GLU A 232 11.68 -1.95 7.73
N MET A 233 10.53 -2.53 8.12
CA MET A 233 10.35 -3.98 8.14
C MET A 233 10.42 -4.57 6.73
N ALA A 234 9.80 -3.93 5.73
CA ALA A 234 9.91 -4.34 4.33
C ALA A 234 11.38 -4.29 3.85
N ARG A 235 12.15 -3.27 4.27
CA ARG A 235 13.59 -3.18 3.95
C ARG A 235 14.38 -4.29 4.62
N ARG A 236 14.09 -4.63 5.88
CA ARG A 236 14.68 -5.79 6.55
C ARG A 236 14.40 -7.09 5.80
N ALA A 237 13.19 -7.25 5.24
CA ALA A 237 12.83 -8.38 4.40
C ALA A 237 13.55 -8.41 3.03
N GLY A 238 14.42 -7.43 2.75
CA GLY A 238 15.19 -7.33 1.51
C GLY A 238 14.62 -6.35 0.49
N CYS A 239 13.49 -5.68 0.77
CA CYS A 239 12.86 -4.77 -0.17
C CYS A 239 13.76 -3.57 -0.51
N THR A 240 13.97 -3.32 -1.81
CA THR A 240 14.80 -2.24 -2.32
C THR A 240 14.02 -0.99 -2.72
N MET A 241 12.69 -1.06 -2.72
CA MET A 241 11.82 0.07 -3.07
C MET A 241 11.73 1.09 -1.94
N ARG A 242 11.65 2.37 -2.29
CA ARG A 242 11.42 3.48 -1.35
C ARG A 242 9.98 3.49 -0.82
N ALA A 243 9.02 3.11 -1.66
CA ALA A 243 7.60 3.14 -1.35
C ALA A 243 6.91 1.82 -1.74
N PRO A 244 7.23 0.69 -1.07
CA PRO A 244 6.78 -0.64 -1.50
C PRO A 244 5.25 -0.78 -1.47
N PHE A 245 4.58 -0.28 -0.45
CA PHE A 245 3.13 -0.45 -0.30
C PHE A 245 2.33 0.30 -1.38
N ILE A 246 2.72 1.53 -1.72
CA ILE A 246 2.05 2.27 -2.77
C ILE A 246 2.34 1.67 -4.15
N THR A 247 3.56 1.21 -4.39
CA THR A 247 3.91 0.51 -5.62
C THR A 247 3.10 -0.78 -5.77
N MET A 248 3.00 -1.60 -4.71
CA MET A 248 2.18 -2.79 -4.67
C MET A 248 0.70 -2.49 -4.96
N ALA A 249 0.15 -1.43 -4.37
CA ALA A 249 -1.24 -1.02 -4.56
C ALA A 249 -1.60 -0.75 -6.03
N PHE A 250 -0.66 -0.19 -6.80
CA PHE A 250 -0.88 0.12 -8.22
C PHE A 250 -0.71 -1.07 -9.17
N LEU A 251 -0.18 -2.20 -8.71
CA LEU A 251 -0.16 -3.43 -9.52
C LEU A 251 -1.57 -3.97 -9.78
N CYS A 252 -2.55 -3.57 -8.97
CA CYS A 252 -3.94 -3.98 -9.08
C CYS A 252 -4.80 -3.02 -9.90
N LEU A 253 -4.24 -1.94 -10.48
CA LEU A 253 -4.98 -0.91 -11.21
C LEU A 253 -5.02 -1.20 -12.71
N PRO A 254 -6.11 -1.82 -13.25
CA PRO A 254 -6.15 -2.36 -14.60
C PRO A 254 -6.22 -1.31 -15.71
N VAL A 255 -6.40 -0.04 -15.39
CA VAL A 255 -6.47 1.07 -16.35
C VAL A 255 -5.10 1.64 -16.75
N ILE A 256 -4.03 1.26 -16.04
CA ILE A 256 -2.67 1.70 -16.35
C ILE A 256 -1.87 0.53 -16.94
N PRO A 257 -1.16 0.70 -18.08
CA PRO A 257 -0.36 -0.36 -18.71
C PRO A 257 0.82 -0.84 -17.85
N GLU A 258 1.40 -2.01 -18.18
CA GLU A 258 1.02 -2.97 -19.20
C GLU A 258 0.31 -4.16 -18.56
N LEU A 259 1.00 -5.00 -17.75
CA LEU A 259 0.44 -6.15 -17.07
C LEU A 259 0.01 -5.79 -15.64
N LYS A 260 -1.18 -6.19 -15.28
CA LYS A 260 -1.78 -5.99 -13.96
C LYS A 260 -2.35 -7.29 -13.42
N ILE A 261 -2.66 -7.31 -12.11
CA ILE A 261 -3.31 -8.45 -11.47
C ILE A 261 -4.58 -7.98 -10.78
N THR A 262 -5.67 -8.72 -10.95
CA THR A 262 -6.96 -8.45 -10.32
C THR A 262 -7.36 -9.63 -9.42
N ASP A 263 -8.48 -9.56 -8.76
CA ASP A 263 -9.07 -10.68 -8.02
C ASP A 263 -9.71 -11.74 -8.92
N LYS A 264 -9.53 -11.64 -10.25
CA LYS A 264 -10.08 -12.58 -11.22
C LYS A 264 -8.98 -13.23 -12.09
N HIS A 265 -8.00 -12.45 -12.54
CA HIS A 265 -7.00 -12.88 -13.51
C HIS A 265 -5.87 -11.87 -13.65
N LEU A 266 -4.81 -12.23 -14.36
CA LEU A 266 -3.86 -11.28 -14.92
C LEU A 266 -4.52 -10.52 -16.10
N TRP A 267 -4.17 -9.24 -16.22
CA TRP A 267 -4.80 -8.32 -17.17
C TRP A 267 -3.75 -7.55 -17.96
N ASP A 268 -3.76 -7.73 -19.28
CA ASP A 268 -2.99 -6.90 -20.20
C ASP A 268 -3.79 -5.63 -20.52
N SER A 269 -3.47 -4.55 -19.85
CA SER A 269 -4.17 -3.27 -20.01
C SER A 269 -3.93 -2.61 -21.35
N LYS A 270 -2.81 -2.92 -22.02
CA LYS A 270 -2.45 -2.37 -23.32
C LYS A 270 -3.29 -2.98 -24.43
N ASN A 271 -3.53 -4.29 -24.37
CA ASN A 271 -4.28 -5.02 -25.36
C ASN A 271 -5.73 -5.33 -24.92
N MET A 272 -6.13 -4.87 -23.74
CA MET A 272 -7.47 -5.03 -23.14
C MET A 272 -7.92 -6.50 -23.12
N LYS A 273 -7.07 -7.40 -22.62
CA LYS A 273 -7.35 -8.84 -22.60
C LYS A 273 -6.86 -9.52 -21.33
N VAL A 274 -7.52 -10.63 -21.01
CA VAL A 274 -7.06 -11.55 -19.98
C VAL A 274 -5.76 -12.22 -20.44
N VAL A 275 -4.83 -12.39 -19.50
CA VAL A 275 -3.62 -13.18 -19.68
C VAL A 275 -3.77 -14.44 -18.83
N GLU A 276 -3.72 -15.59 -19.48
CA GLU A 276 -3.74 -16.91 -18.81
C GLU A 276 -2.32 -17.45 -18.72
N TYR A 277 -2.06 -18.24 -17.70
CA TYR A 277 -0.81 -18.98 -17.56
C TYR A 277 -0.80 -20.21 -18.43
#